data_a84088de326050d609417d9445b06c9b
#
_entry.id   a84088de326050d609417d9445b06c9b
#
_cell.length_a   1.000
_cell.length_b   1.000
_cell.length_c   1.000
_cell.angle_alpha   90.00
_cell.angle_beta   90.00
_cell.angle_gamma   90.00
#
_symmetry.space_group_name_H-M   'P 1'
#
loop_
_entity.id
_entity.type
_entity.pdbx_description
1 polymer ?
#
loop_
_entity_poly.entity_id
_entity_poly.type
_entity_poly.pdbx_seq_one_letter_code
_entity_poly.pdbx_strand_id
1 'polypeptide(L)'
;FLPTLTWGAMLGNIFSKVSEILFKTKLSGGAYALVGAAAALAGVFRGSISLVVIILEGTGQLNFLLPLLLCVFVANKFASFISPSFYESQLERRNIPYLHVEAPKGACVSETEETLTAGDICAAPAVTFQEIESVGNIEEILKTTTHNGFPIVKNVGYGEKRLIGLM
;
A
#
# COMPACT_ATOMS: atom_id res chain seq x y z
N PHE A 1 -9.32 -4.04 13.01
CA PHE A 1 -8.11 -4.12 13.84
C PHE A 1 -8.34 -4.97 15.10
N LEU A 2 -9.28 -4.58 15.96
CA LEU A 2 -9.57 -5.34 17.21
C LEU A 2 -9.98 -6.80 16.96
N PRO A 3 -10.90 -7.13 16.04
CA PRO A 3 -11.28 -8.51 15.79
C PRO A 3 -10.12 -9.42 15.37
N THR A 4 -9.22 -8.92 14.50
CA THR A 4 -8.05 -9.69 14.05
C THR A 4 -7.09 -9.98 15.19
N LEU A 5 -6.92 -9.02 16.09
CA LEU A 5 -6.07 -9.14 17.28
C LEU A 5 -6.61 -10.21 18.23
N THR A 6 -7.92 -10.20 18.51
CA THR A 6 -8.55 -11.21 19.40
C THR A 6 -8.51 -12.61 18.80
N TRP A 7 -8.81 -12.78 17.52
CA TRP A 7 -8.69 -14.05 16.82
C TRP A 7 -7.26 -14.60 16.84
N GLY A 8 -6.27 -13.74 16.55
CA GLY A 8 -4.86 -14.13 16.61
C GLY A 8 -4.43 -14.55 18.01
N ALA A 9 -4.85 -13.83 19.04
CA ALA A 9 -4.57 -14.19 20.43
C ALA A 9 -5.19 -15.53 20.84
N MET A 10 -6.44 -15.79 20.42
CA MET A 10 -7.11 -17.07 20.68
C MET A 10 -6.38 -18.23 20.02
N LEU A 11 -6.02 -18.10 18.74
CA LEU A 11 -5.24 -19.10 18.01
C LEU A 11 -3.88 -19.36 18.67
N GLY A 12 -3.17 -18.30 19.07
CA GLY A 12 -1.91 -18.42 19.78
C GLY A 12 -2.05 -19.16 21.10
N ASN A 13 -3.13 -18.91 21.85
CA ASN A 13 -3.42 -19.59 23.11
C ASN A 13 -3.76 -21.07 22.91
N ILE A 14 -4.53 -21.40 21.88
CA ILE A 14 -4.82 -22.80 21.48
C ILE A 14 -3.52 -23.51 21.12
N PHE A 15 -2.67 -22.87 20.32
CA PHE A 15 -1.38 -23.42 19.93
C PHE A 15 -0.47 -23.67 21.14
N SER A 16 -0.47 -22.78 22.14
CA SER A 16 0.25 -22.99 23.40
C SER A 16 -0.21 -24.24 24.12
N LYS A 17 -1.51 -24.47 24.23
CA LYS A 17 -2.06 -25.67 24.90
C LYS A 17 -1.73 -26.95 24.13
N VAL A 18 -1.85 -26.93 22.80
CA VAL A 18 -1.46 -28.08 21.96
C VAL A 18 0.02 -28.38 22.09
N SER A 19 0.87 -27.36 22.09
CA SER A 19 2.31 -27.47 22.26
C SER A 19 2.68 -28.01 23.66
N GLU A 20 1.98 -27.59 24.71
CA GLU A 20 2.16 -28.12 26.07
C GLU A 20 1.86 -29.62 26.17
N ILE A 21 0.81 -30.07 25.49
CA ILE A 21 0.43 -31.49 25.42
C ILE A 21 1.50 -32.31 24.65
N LEU A 22 2.00 -31.75 23.54
CA LEU A 22 2.91 -32.45 22.64
C LEU A 22 4.34 -32.52 23.20
N PHE A 23 4.85 -31.42 23.74
CA PHE A 23 6.23 -31.29 24.19
C PHE A 23 6.40 -31.41 25.71
N LYS A 24 5.32 -31.55 26.49
CA LYS A 24 5.30 -31.61 27.96
C LYS A 24 6.07 -30.47 28.66
N THR A 25 6.21 -29.32 28.01
CA THR A 25 6.88 -28.12 28.54
C THR A 25 5.83 -27.11 28.99
N LYS A 26 6.01 -26.57 30.20
CA LYS A 26 5.15 -25.50 30.71
C LYS A 26 5.50 -24.19 29.98
N LEU A 27 4.68 -23.83 29.00
CA LEU A 27 4.85 -22.62 28.21
C LEU A 27 3.86 -21.54 28.71
N SER A 28 4.30 -20.28 28.76
CA SER A 28 3.42 -19.20 29.17
C SER A 28 2.41 -18.89 28.04
N GLY A 29 1.14 -19.23 28.24
CA GLY A 29 0.06 -19.02 27.27
C GLY A 29 -0.07 -17.55 26.82
N GLY A 30 0.26 -16.59 27.72
CA GLY A 30 0.26 -15.17 27.38
C GLY A 30 1.26 -14.77 26.30
N ALA A 31 2.46 -15.35 26.31
CA ALA A 31 3.46 -15.08 25.29
C ALA A 31 3.02 -15.59 23.89
N TYR A 32 2.43 -16.78 23.84
CA TYR A 32 1.91 -17.34 22.59
C TYR A 32 0.69 -16.57 22.07
N ALA A 33 -0.19 -16.11 22.98
CA ALA A 33 -1.30 -15.25 22.60
C ALA A 33 -0.83 -13.93 21.99
N LEU A 34 0.23 -13.34 22.55
CA LEU A 34 0.81 -12.10 22.05
C LEU A 34 1.42 -12.28 20.66
N VAL A 35 2.23 -13.34 20.48
CA VAL A 35 2.84 -13.67 19.19
C VAL A 35 1.77 -14.01 18.15
N GLY A 36 0.74 -14.75 18.52
CA GLY A 36 -0.40 -15.07 17.63
C GLY A 36 -1.17 -13.84 17.19
N ALA A 37 -1.42 -12.90 18.10
CA ALA A 37 -2.07 -11.62 17.80
C ALA A 37 -1.23 -10.80 16.80
N ALA A 38 0.08 -10.70 17.03
CA ALA A 38 1.02 -10.01 16.15
C ALA A 38 1.06 -10.64 14.74
N ALA A 39 1.13 -11.97 14.68
CA ALA A 39 1.15 -12.72 13.42
C ALA A 39 -0.13 -12.51 12.59
N ALA A 40 -1.30 -12.59 13.23
CA ALA A 40 -2.58 -12.37 12.56
C ALA A 40 -2.70 -10.94 12.02
N LEU A 41 -2.29 -9.96 12.80
CA LEU A 41 -2.33 -8.57 12.40
C LEU A 41 -1.36 -8.28 11.25
N ALA A 42 -0.14 -8.81 11.32
CA ALA A 42 0.85 -8.70 10.26
C ALA A 42 0.37 -9.35 8.95
N GLY A 43 -0.24 -10.52 9.04
CA GLY A 43 -0.76 -11.23 7.87
C GLY A 43 -1.86 -10.48 7.14
N VAL A 44 -2.74 -9.80 7.86
CA VAL A 44 -3.88 -9.06 7.28
C VAL A 44 -3.45 -7.69 6.74
N PHE A 45 -2.76 -6.90 7.56
CA PHE A 45 -2.45 -5.50 7.25
C PHE A 45 -1.08 -5.28 6.60
N ARG A 46 -0.26 -6.32 6.54
CA ARG A 46 1.14 -6.25 6.03
C ARG A 46 2.01 -5.25 6.79
N GLY A 47 1.61 -4.90 8.00
CA GLY A 47 2.43 -4.09 8.91
C GLY A 47 3.68 -4.87 9.31
N SER A 48 4.83 -4.22 9.37
CA SER A 48 6.08 -4.88 9.73
C SER A 48 6.60 -4.39 11.08
N ILE A 49 7.60 -3.54 11.09
CA ILE A 49 8.31 -3.10 12.29
C ILE A 49 7.41 -2.27 13.22
N SER A 50 6.60 -1.37 12.67
CA SER A 50 5.71 -0.50 13.44
C SER A 50 4.75 -1.29 14.34
N LEU A 51 4.25 -2.40 13.82
CA LEU A 51 3.32 -3.26 14.55
C LEU A 51 3.99 -3.96 15.74
N VAL A 52 5.24 -4.41 15.56
CA VAL A 52 6.04 -5.00 16.64
C VAL A 52 6.30 -3.97 17.73
N VAL A 53 6.68 -2.75 17.35
CA VAL A 53 6.95 -1.67 18.31
C VAL A 53 5.71 -1.32 19.13
N ILE A 54 4.54 -1.18 18.50
CA ILE A 54 3.28 -0.88 19.21
C ILE A 54 2.95 -1.98 20.22
N ILE A 55 3.11 -3.25 19.86
CA ILE A 55 2.83 -4.37 20.75
C ILE A 55 3.83 -4.41 21.92
N LEU A 56 5.11 -4.16 21.66
CA LEU A 56 6.15 -4.11 22.71
C LEU A 56 5.92 -2.96 23.67
N GLU A 57 5.57 -1.79 23.16
CA GLU A 57 5.27 -0.62 23.97
C GLU A 57 4.04 -0.86 24.87
N GLY A 58 3.01 -1.47 24.31
CA GLY A 58 1.79 -1.84 25.05
C GLY A 58 2.02 -2.91 26.13
N THR A 59 2.99 -3.80 25.95
CA THR A 59 3.31 -4.89 26.90
C THR A 59 4.44 -4.55 27.86
N GLY A 60 5.29 -3.59 27.54
CA GLY A 60 6.46 -3.18 28.32
C GLY A 60 7.56 -4.24 28.42
N GLN A 61 7.51 -5.31 27.61
CA GLN A 61 8.44 -6.45 27.69
C GLN A 61 9.33 -6.55 26.46
N LEU A 62 10.52 -5.98 26.53
CA LEU A 62 11.52 -6.01 25.45
C LEU A 62 12.05 -7.42 25.10
N ASN A 63 11.93 -8.37 26.01
CA ASN A 63 12.39 -9.75 25.81
C ASN A 63 11.68 -10.46 24.63
N PHE A 64 10.48 -10.00 24.26
CA PHE A 64 9.71 -10.54 23.14
C PHE A 64 10.03 -9.88 21.80
N LEU A 65 10.95 -8.92 21.73
CA LEU A 65 11.31 -8.21 20.49
C LEU A 65 11.71 -9.17 19.39
N LEU A 66 12.67 -10.05 19.64
CA LEU A 66 13.21 -10.95 18.63
C LEU A 66 12.17 -11.99 18.17
N PRO A 67 11.47 -12.70 19.06
CA PRO A 67 10.41 -13.63 18.67
C PRO A 67 9.28 -12.96 17.88
N LEU A 68 8.86 -11.76 18.26
CA LEU A 68 7.83 -11.00 17.56
C LEU A 68 8.27 -10.58 16.16
N LEU A 69 9.50 -10.06 16.01
CA LEU A 69 10.06 -9.70 14.71
C LEU A 69 10.10 -10.89 13.76
N LEU A 70 10.61 -12.02 14.21
CA LEU A 70 10.69 -13.24 13.40
C LEU A 70 9.29 -13.71 12.99
N CYS A 71 8.36 -13.75 13.93
CA CYS A 71 6.99 -14.19 13.67
C CYS A 71 6.27 -13.28 12.68
N VAL A 72 6.38 -11.97 12.83
CA VAL A 72 5.79 -10.99 11.92
C VAL A 72 6.40 -11.09 10.52
N PHE A 73 7.72 -11.27 10.43
CA PHE A 73 8.40 -11.46 9.15
C PHE A 73 7.91 -12.71 8.41
N VAL A 74 7.85 -13.85 9.10
CA VAL A 74 7.36 -15.10 8.54
C VAL A 74 5.88 -14.98 8.14
N ALA A 75 5.04 -14.39 9.02
CA ALA A 75 3.63 -14.17 8.74
C ALA A 75 3.40 -13.31 7.50
N ASN A 76 4.15 -12.22 7.35
CA ASN A 76 4.08 -11.36 6.16
C ASN A 76 4.46 -12.10 4.88
N LYS A 77 5.56 -12.86 4.90
CA LYS A 77 6.01 -13.65 3.73
C LYS A 77 4.99 -14.72 3.35
N PHE A 78 4.50 -15.45 4.34
CA PHE A 78 3.50 -16.50 4.11
C PHE A 78 2.18 -15.94 3.60
N ALA A 79 1.72 -14.86 4.19
CA ALA A 79 0.48 -14.22 3.77
C ALA A 79 0.59 -13.58 2.37
N SER A 80 1.75 -13.03 1.97
CA SER A 80 1.95 -12.48 0.62
C SER A 80 1.89 -13.56 -0.47
N PHE A 81 2.19 -14.80 -0.11
CA PHE A 81 2.06 -15.93 -1.02
C PHE A 81 0.58 -16.33 -1.26
N ILE A 82 -0.28 -16.13 -0.25
CA ILE A 82 -1.69 -16.59 -0.30
C ILE A 82 -2.61 -15.55 -0.91
N SER A 83 -2.48 -14.27 -0.54
CA SER A 83 -3.42 -13.22 -0.96
C SER A 83 -2.78 -11.83 -1.00
N PRO A 84 -3.34 -10.88 -1.77
CA PRO A 84 -2.95 -9.47 -1.68
C PRO A 84 -3.26 -8.90 -0.29
N SER A 85 -2.71 -7.72 0.03
CA SER A 85 -2.97 -7.05 1.29
C SER A 85 -4.42 -6.60 1.41
N PHE A 86 -4.89 -6.41 2.66
CA PHE A 86 -6.24 -5.90 2.91
C PHE A 86 -6.48 -4.56 2.21
N TYR A 87 -5.48 -3.67 2.22
CA TYR A 87 -5.59 -2.35 1.60
C TYR A 87 -5.68 -2.44 0.07
N GLU A 88 -4.88 -3.27 -0.56
CA GLU A 88 -4.94 -3.50 -2.02
C GLU A 88 -6.31 -4.04 -2.43
N SER A 89 -6.81 -5.05 -1.72
CA SER A 89 -8.15 -5.60 -1.97
C SER A 89 -9.27 -4.56 -1.83
N GLN A 90 -9.14 -3.61 -0.91
CA GLN A 90 -10.10 -2.52 -0.75
C GLN A 90 -10.01 -1.48 -1.86
N LEU A 91 -8.80 -1.17 -2.33
CA LEU A 91 -8.60 -0.24 -3.45
C LEU A 91 -9.17 -0.81 -4.75
N GLU A 92 -8.91 -2.09 -5.03
CA GLU A 92 -9.48 -2.79 -6.18
C GLU A 92 -11.01 -2.80 -6.17
N ARG A 93 -11.62 -3.13 -5.01
CA ARG A 93 -13.09 -3.16 -4.87
C ARG A 93 -13.75 -1.79 -5.08
N ARG A 94 -13.05 -0.72 -4.75
CA ARG A 94 -13.53 0.66 -4.93
C ARG A 94 -13.18 1.25 -6.30
N ASN A 95 -12.46 0.49 -7.16
CA ASN A 95 -11.96 0.96 -8.45
C ASN A 95 -11.17 2.28 -8.33
N ILE A 96 -10.41 2.43 -7.24
CA ILE A 96 -9.54 3.59 -7.05
C ILE A 96 -8.23 3.29 -7.79
N PRO A 97 -7.84 4.12 -8.76
CA PRO A 97 -6.58 3.93 -9.47
C PRO A 97 -5.42 4.15 -8.51
N TYR A 98 -4.56 3.15 -8.37
CA TYR A 98 -3.33 3.23 -7.59
C TYR A 98 -2.18 2.58 -8.35
N LEU A 99 -0.97 3.06 -8.11
CA LEU A 99 0.22 2.50 -8.71
C LEU A 99 0.69 1.31 -7.86
N HIS A 100 0.77 0.13 -8.48
CA HIS A 100 1.34 -1.03 -7.83
C HIS A 100 2.84 -0.82 -7.60
N VAL A 101 3.34 -1.26 -6.43
CA VAL A 101 4.77 -1.18 -6.09
C VAL A 101 5.58 -2.13 -6.98
N GLU A 102 4.99 -3.26 -7.35
CA GLU A 102 5.59 -4.21 -8.29
C GLU A 102 4.72 -4.27 -9.54
N ALA A 103 5.35 -4.25 -10.70
CA ALA A 103 4.64 -4.44 -11.96
C ALA A 103 3.92 -5.80 -11.97
N PRO A 104 2.71 -5.90 -12.54
CA PRO A 104 1.96 -7.14 -12.59
C PRO A 104 2.79 -8.21 -13.30
N LYS A 105 2.93 -9.37 -12.66
CA LYS A 105 3.65 -10.53 -13.22
C LYS A 105 2.96 -10.95 -14.52
N GLY A 106 3.57 -10.66 -15.63
CA GLY A 106 3.02 -10.94 -16.97
C GLY A 106 3.00 -9.75 -17.93
N ALA A 107 3.11 -8.52 -17.43
CA ALA A 107 3.55 -7.45 -18.30
C ALA A 107 5.02 -7.74 -18.67
N CYS A 108 5.33 -7.78 -19.97
CA CYS A 108 6.70 -7.94 -20.44
C CYS A 108 7.51 -6.65 -20.13
N VAL A 109 7.75 -6.41 -18.84
CA VAL A 109 8.24 -5.13 -18.32
C VAL A 109 9.76 -5.15 -18.20
N SER A 110 10.38 -6.33 -18.22
CA SER A 110 11.82 -6.47 -17.99
C SER A 110 12.73 -5.86 -19.05
N GLU A 111 12.23 -5.66 -20.29
CA GLU A 111 13.01 -5.03 -21.37
C GLU A 111 12.53 -3.60 -21.69
N THR A 112 11.32 -3.23 -21.29
CA THR A 112 10.70 -1.93 -21.61
C THR A 112 10.89 -0.88 -20.51
N GLU A 113 11.13 -1.26 -19.25
CA GLU A 113 11.31 -0.30 -18.15
C GLU A 113 12.54 0.58 -18.31
N GLU A 114 13.61 0.06 -18.93
CA GLU A 114 14.85 0.81 -19.15
C GLU A 114 14.81 1.72 -20.39
N THR A 115 13.86 1.54 -21.30
CA THR A 115 13.79 2.24 -22.58
C THR A 115 12.71 3.30 -22.69
N LEU A 116 11.68 3.26 -21.83
CA LEU A 116 10.60 4.24 -21.81
C LEU A 116 11.04 5.56 -21.18
N THR A 117 11.05 6.61 -21.97
CA THR A 117 11.31 7.98 -21.48
C THR A 117 10.00 8.64 -21.05
N ALA A 118 10.08 9.67 -20.20
CA ALA A 118 8.91 10.47 -19.84
C ALA A 118 8.22 11.09 -21.07
N GLY A 119 8.99 11.35 -22.14
CA GLY A 119 8.49 11.86 -23.41
C GLY A 119 7.59 10.88 -24.14
N ASP A 120 7.83 9.57 -24.00
CA ASP A 120 7.03 8.51 -24.67
C ASP A 120 5.66 8.30 -24.02
N ILE A 121 5.55 8.66 -22.75
CA ILE A 121 4.30 8.49 -21.96
C ILE A 121 3.51 9.81 -21.89
N CYS A 122 4.16 10.93 -22.09
CA CYS A 122 3.56 12.24 -21.98
C CYS A 122 2.55 12.47 -23.11
N ALA A 123 1.38 13.00 -22.76
CA ALA A 123 0.35 13.39 -23.73
C ALA A 123 0.86 14.60 -24.54
N ALA A 124 1.20 14.37 -25.81
CA ALA A 124 1.64 15.44 -26.71
C ALA A 124 0.71 15.48 -27.94
N PRO A 125 0.23 16.67 -28.34
CA PRO A 125 0.44 17.99 -27.73
C PRO A 125 -0.36 18.19 -26.42
N ALA A 126 0.23 18.90 -25.45
CA ALA A 126 -0.45 19.18 -24.19
C ALA A 126 -1.63 20.16 -24.45
N VAL A 127 -2.80 19.82 -23.95
CA VAL A 127 -3.97 20.70 -23.99
C VAL A 127 -3.79 21.78 -22.94
N THR A 128 -3.72 23.04 -23.37
CA THR A 128 -3.43 24.18 -22.49
C THR A 128 -4.54 25.21 -22.55
N PHE A 129 -4.86 25.85 -21.41
CA PHE A 129 -5.74 27.01 -21.35
C PHE A 129 -4.95 28.31 -21.36
N GLN A 130 -5.57 29.38 -21.86
CA GLN A 130 -5.02 30.72 -21.73
C GLN A 130 -5.45 31.37 -20.42
N GLU A 131 -4.76 32.44 -20.01
CA GLU A 131 -5.11 33.21 -18.79
C GLU A 131 -6.58 33.69 -18.79
N ILE A 132 -7.07 34.01 -19.98
CA ILE A 132 -8.49 34.39 -20.21
C ILE A 132 -9.03 33.47 -21.30
N GLU A 133 -9.92 32.59 -20.93
CA GLU A 133 -10.53 31.60 -21.83
C GLU A 133 -12.04 31.68 -21.79
N SER A 134 -12.72 31.34 -22.89
CA SER A 134 -14.17 31.29 -22.92
C SER A 134 -14.71 30.06 -22.17
N VAL A 135 -15.79 30.23 -21.42
CA VAL A 135 -16.43 29.12 -20.66
C VAL A 135 -16.86 27.99 -21.59
N GLY A 136 -17.32 28.30 -22.80
CA GLY A 136 -17.72 27.30 -23.78
C GLY A 136 -16.56 26.42 -24.25
N ASN A 137 -15.37 26.98 -24.46
CA ASN A 137 -14.17 26.25 -24.84
C ASN A 137 -13.68 25.37 -23.69
N ILE A 138 -13.75 25.85 -22.47
CA ILE A 138 -13.41 25.04 -21.28
C ILE A 138 -14.35 23.84 -21.17
N GLU A 139 -15.67 24.05 -21.34
CA GLU A 139 -16.65 22.97 -21.27
C GLU A 139 -16.45 21.93 -22.38
N GLU A 140 -16.15 22.36 -23.59
CA GLU A 140 -15.88 21.46 -24.72
C GLU A 140 -14.62 20.61 -24.48
N ILE A 141 -13.54 21.22 -24.03
CA ILE A 141 -12.29 20.51 -23.74
C ILE A 141 -12.48 19.52 -22.57
N LEU A 142 -13.18 19.90 -21.51
CA LEU A 142 -13.46 19.01 -20.38
C LEU A 142 -14.35 17.81 -20.78
N LYS A 143 -15.25 17.97 -21.76
CA LYS A 143 -16.06 16.87 -22.29
C LYS A 143 -15.32 15.95 -23.24
N THR A 144 -14.34 16.46 -23.97
CA THR A 144 -13.60 15.72 -25.00
C THR A 144 -12.35 15.06 -24.47
N THR A 145 -11.81 15.51 -23.34
CA THR A 145 -10.57 15.00 -22.76
C THR A 145 -10.79 14.36 -21.40
N THR A 146 -9.99 13.33 -21.08
CA THR A 146 -10.01 12.63 -19.79
C THR A 146 -8.87 13.09 -18.85
N HIS A 147 -8.24 14.21 -19.15
CA HIS A 147 -7.13 14.72 -18.35
C HIS A 147 -7.63 15.31 -17.02
N ASN A 148 -6.87 15.09 -15.94
CA ASN A 148 -7.19 15.59 -14.60
C ASN A 148 -6.54 16.93 -14.26
N GLY A 149 -5.74 17.49 -15.15
CA GLY A 149 -5.08 18.77 -14.94
C GLY A 149 -4.71 19.43 -16.28
N PHE A 150 -4.87 20.74 -16.34
CA PHE A 150 -4.61 21.52 -17.53
C PHE A 150 -3.65 22.66 -17.21
N PRO A 151 -2.51 22.78 -17.92
CA PRO A 151 -1.59 23.90 -17.75
C PRO A 151 -2.19 25.19 -18.31
N ILE A 152 -2.11 26.26 -17.52
CA ILE A 152 -2.50 27.61 -17.93
C ILE A 152 -1.26 28.33 -18.44
N VAL A 153 -1.34 28.82 -19.67
CA VAL A 153 -0.21 29.47 -20.34
C VAL A 153 -0.53 30.92 -20.71
N LYS A 154 0.48 31.79 -20.63
CA LYS A 154 0.43 33.16 -21.12
C LYS A 154 1.37 33.31 -22.30
N ASN A 155 0.88 33.94 -23.37
CA ASN A 155 1.71 34.29 -24.50
C ASN A 155 2.54 35.52 -24.17
N VAL A 156 3.86 35.37 -24.10
CA VAL A 156 4.80 36.45 -23.72
C VAL A 156 5.37 37.21 -24.93
N GLY A 157 4.90 36.92 -26.14
CA GLY A 157 5.41 37.47 -27.40
C GLY A 157 6.42 36.53 -28.08
N TYR A 158 6.65 36.78 -29.38
CA TYR A 158 7.52 35.93 -30.22
C TYR A 158 7.19 34.41 -30.24
N GLY A 159 5.95 34.03 -29.90
CA GLY A 159 5.52 32.61 -29.91
C GLY A 159 5.90 31.82 -28.66
N GLU A 160 6.54 32.42 -27.68
CA GLU A 160 6.84 31.76 -26.41
C GLU A 160 5.62 31.72 -25.49
N LYS A 161 5.31 30.51 -25.03
CA LYS A 161 4.25 30.25 -24.04
C LYS A 161 4.88 30.05 -22.68
N ARG A 162 4.54 30.89 -21.72
CA ARG A 162 5.00 30.76 -20.33
C ARG A 162 3.91 30.12 -19.48
N LEU A 163 4.26 29.07 -18.75
CA LEU A 163 3.39 28.46 -17.78
C LEU A 163 3.15 29.40 -16.60
N ILE A 164 1.87 29.66 -16.26
CA ILE A 164 1.48 30.51 -15.13
C ILE A 164 0.97 29.62 -13.97
N GLY A 165 0.24 28.56 -14.27
CA GLY A 165 -0.40 27.72 -13.26
C GLY A 165 -0.94 26.44 -13.85
N LEU A 166 -1.57 25.66 -12.98
CA LEU A 166 -2.26 24.42 -13.29
C LEU A 166 -3.69 24.54 -12.78
N MET A 167 -4.64 24.15 -13.61
CA MET A 167 -6.07 24.07 -13.27
C MET A 167 -6.45 22.61 -13.02
#